data_4cfda31da6d0f16d94a77068b18510cc
#
_entry.id   4cfda31da6d0f16d94a77068b18510cc
#
_cell.length_a   1.000
_cell.length_b   1.000
_cell.length_c   1.000
_cell.angle_alpha   90.00
_cell.angle_beta   90.00
_cell.angle_gamma   90.00
#
_symmetry.space_group_name_H-M   'P 1'
#
loop_
_entity.id
_entity.type
_entity.pdbx_description
1 polymer ?
#
loop_
_entity_poly.entity_id
_entity_poly.type
_entity_poly.pdbx_seq_one_letter_code
_entity_poly.pdbx_strand_id
1 'polypeptide(L)'
;MQHHPLPEYPRPALRRDSYENLNGLWQYAITSSAGLPAKWDGDILVPYSPETKASGVGRTLQPGAWLHYHRSFVPPAGTGGRVLLHFGAVDYACAVQVNGHLVGGHRGGYWPFALDITDALNPAGHDRLWVAVQDPTGTGVQARGKQTLRPGGMFYPAQSGIWQTVWLERVPENYITELTVTPDYDARTVTVKAHTSLPGGAANLWAVVRAGGVTIADDWGSDEADRDGAVTLHIPEEHFFPWSPDSPFLYDLTVGTTQGEEEQRDTVHSYFALRKWSCAPDAHGIMRFCLNGKPILLNGLLDQGYWPEGLYTPPSDGAVVRELQTIKELGFNLLRKHAKIEPQRWYYHCDKLGLIVWQDMVNGGGPYKLWFVTYLTNVFQPLLRRLPDARPLWGLLGRETEAGREEYARELEATVKTLQNHPCVGCWVPFNEGWGQFDAAGAVEAVRRLDDTRLVDEASGWYDQGGGDVDSLHNYFYPLRVRPRSRVVALSEYGGIAWPMPGHEPPRKTYGYGTAKSRAELTARWKKLQLETVLPQLKKGLSALVYTQVSDVEDEVNGLFTYDRAAIKPDPAAVRAVNQALEAAFEKIVE
;
A
#
# COMPACT_ATOMS: atom_id res chain seq x y z
N MET A 1 -27.72 2.38 17.53
CA MET A 1 -27.10 2.79 16.26
C MET A 1 -26.31 1.61 15.75
N GLN A 2 -26.63 1.09 14.57
CA GLN A 2 -25.79 0.06 13.96
C GLN A 2 -24.40 0.66 13.75
N HIS A 3 -23.38 0.05 14.33
CA HIS A 3 -21.99 0.47 14.18
C HIS A 3 -21.56 0.10 12.77
N HIS A 4 -21.47 1.08 11.85
CA HIS A 4 -20.86 0.92 10.53
C HIS A 4 -19.37 1.24 10.66
N PRO A 5 -18.47 0.23 10.69
CA PRO A 5 -17.05 0.48 10.71
C PRO A 5 -16.61 1.07 9.35
N LEU A 6 -15.63 1.98 9.37
CA LEU A 6 -15.03 2.58 8.18
C LEU A 6 -16.10 3.13 7.21
N PRO A 7 -16.91 4.14 7.62
CA PRO A 7 -18.02 4.66 6.83
C PRO A 7 -17.56 5.56 5.67
N GLU A 8 -16.31 5.97 5.66
CA GLU A 8 -15.75 6.90 4.70
C GLU A 8 -15.69 6.29 3.30
N TYR A 9 -15.81 7.14 2.26
CA TYR A 9 -15.66 6.70 0.86
C TYR A 9 -14.26 6.09 0.64
N PRO A 10 -14.15 4.84 0.19
CA PRO A 10 -12.91 4.07 0.27
C PRO A 10 -11.88 4.38 -0.83
N ARG A 11 -12.28 5.02 -1.93
CA ARG A 11 -11.46 5.26 -3.13
C ARG A 11 -11.35 6.75 -3.47
N PRO A 12 -10.58 7.56 -2.69
CA PRO A 12 -10.52 9.02 -2.86
C PRO A 12 -10.05 9.50 -4.24
N ALA A 13 -9.19 8.74 -4.93
CA ALA A 13 -8.67 9.07 -6.24
C ALA A 13 -9.66 8.80 -7.40
N LEU A 14 -10.85 8.26 -7.13
CA LEU A 14 -11.94 8.09 -8.09
C LEU A 14 -13.27 8.04 -7.32
N ARG A 15 -13.72 9.19 -6.81
CA ARG A 15 -14.91 9.31 -5.97
C ARG A 15 -16.14 9.70 -6.77
N ARG A 16 -17.27 9.06 -6.44
CA ARG A 16 -18.61 9.44 -6.90
C ARG A 16 -19.50 9.87 -5.74
N ASP A 17 -20.53 10.61 -6.03
CA ASP A 17 -21.54 11.03 -5.02
C ASP A 17 -22.52 9.90 -4.73
N SER A 18 -22.76 9.01 -5.70
CA SER A 18 -23.52 7.77 -5.47
C SER A 18 -22.68 6.76 -4.68
N TYR A 19 -23.02 6.57 -3.40
CA TYR A 19 -22.27 5.71 -2.49
C TYR A 19 -23.17 5.11 -1.41
N GLU A 20 -23.16 3.79 -1.32
CA GLU A 20 -23.85 3.07 -0.25
C GLU A 20 -22.87 2.07 0.39
N ASN A 21 -22.52 2.29 1.66
CA ASN A 21 -21.58 1.44 2.40
C ASN A 21 -22.27 0.16 2.89
N LEU A 22 -21.72 -0.99 2.57
CA LEU A 22 -22.22 -2.29 3.00
C LEU A 22 -21.43 -2.88 4.19
N ASN A 23 -20.54 -2.16 4.83
CA ASN A 23 -19.89 -2.62 6.06
C ASN A 23 -20.90 -2.80 7.19
N GLY A 24 -20.56 -3.60 8.18
CA GLY A 24 -21.40 -3.89 9.32
C GLY A 24 -21.63 -5.38 9.53
N LEU A 25 -22.72 -5.77 10.19
CA LEU A 25 -22.99 -7.18 10.48
C LEU A 25 -23.51 -7.92 9.24
N TRP A 26 -22.86 -9.04 8.92
CA TRP A 26 -23.25 -10.00 7.90
C TRP A 26 -23.39 -11.37 8.56
N GLN A 27 -24.22 -12.25 8.01
CA GLN A 27 -24.21 -13.67 8.40
C GLN A 27 -22.98 -14.36 7.79
N TYR A 28 -22.39 -15.31 8.53
CA TYR A 28 -21.29 -16.12 8.02
C TYR A 28 -21.45 -17.60 8.32
N ALA A 29 -20.75 -18.43 7.55
CA ALA A 29 -20.53 -19.84 7.83
C ALA A 29 -19.16 -20.29 7.32
N ILE A 30 -18.52 -21.23 8.02
CA ILE A 30 -17.29 -21.91 7.54
C ILE A 30 -17.63 -23.37 7.28
N THR A 31 -17.49 -23.79 6.00
CA THR A 31 -17.89 -25.12 5.54
C THR A 31 -16.76 -25.83 4.77
N SER A 32 -16.97 -27.09 4.41
CA SER A 32 -16.05 -27.86 3.56
C SER A 32 -16.41 -27.82 2.06
N SER A 33 -17.43 -27.08 1.66
CA SER A 33 -17.89 -27.03 0.27
C SER A 33 -18.20 -25.60 -0.19
N ALA A 34 -18.10 -25.36 -1.49
CA ALA A 34 -18.39 -24.07 -2.13
C ALA A 34 -19.87 -23.70 -2.19
N GLY A 35 -20.77 -24.66 -1.97
CA GLY A 35 -22.22 -24.46 -2.07
C GLY A 35 -22.78 -23.63 -0.92
N LEU A 36 -23.96 -23.03 -1.15
CA LEU A 36 -24.67 -22.26 -0.12
C LEU A 36 -24.83 -23.11 1.16
N PRO A 37 -24.42 -22.59 2.33
CA PRO A 37 -24.50 -23.34 3.57
C PRO A 37 -25.97 -23.63 3.96
N ALA A 38 -26.23 -24.84 4.47
CA ALA A 38 -27.57 -25.20 4.98
C ALA A 38 -27.93 -24.44 6.25
N LYS A 39 -26.94 -23.97 6.99
CA LYS A 39 -27.08 -23.21 8.24
C LYS A 39 -25.93 -22.20 8.35
N TRP A 40 -26.24 -21.00 8.84
CA TRP A 40 -25.26 -19.98 9.19
C TRP A 40 -24.70 -20.24 10.60
N ASP A 41 -23.39 -19.99 10.78
CA ASP A 41 -22.71 -20.18 12.07
C ASP A 41 -22.99 -19.01 13.03
N GLY A 42 -23.28 -17.82 12.50
CA GLY A 42 -23.55 -16.61 13.27
C GLY A 42 -23.36 -15.34 12.45
N ASP A 43 -23.02 -14.25 13.11
CA ASP A 43 -22.76 -12.95 12.52
C ASP A 43 -21.25 -12.63 12.53
N ILE A 44 -20.79 -11.94 11.50
CA ILE A 44 -19.43 -11.41 11.35
C ILE A 44 -19.49 -9.91 11.07
N LEU A 45 -18.63 -9.13 11.70
CA LEU A 45 -18.52 -7.70 11.44
C LEU A 45 -17.57 -7.43 10.25
N VAL A 46 -18.12 -7.13 9.05
CA VAL A 46 -17.37 -6.74 7.86
C VAL A 46 -16.94 -5.28 7.99
N PRO A 47 -15.68 -4.90 7.66
CA PRO A 47 -14.69 -5.67 6.92
C PRO A 47 -13.58 -6.28 7.80
N TYR A 48 -13.91 -6.94 8.88
CA TYR A 48 -12.90 -7.62 9.69
C TYR A 48 -12.83 -9.10 9.35
N SER A 49 -11.61 -9.60 9.15
CA SER A 49 -11.36 -11.01 8.85
C SER A 49 -11.82 -11.94 9.98
N PRO A 50 -12.26 -13.17 9.70
CA PRO A 50 -12.80 -14.09 10.71
C PRO A 50 -11.79 -14.44 11.81
N GLU A 51 -10.48 -14.30 11.57
CA GLU A 51 -9.42 -14.53 12.53
C GLU A 51 -9.37 -13.48 13.64
N THR A 52 -9.95 -12.31 13.39
CA THR A 52 -9.80 -11.13 14.26
C THR A 52 -10.81 -11.11 15.41
N LYS A 53 -10.43 -10.50 16.53
CA LYS A 53 -11.37 -10.22 17.63
C LYS A 53 -12.47 -9.23 17.18
N ALA A 54 -12.11 -8.25 16.36
CA ALA A 54 -13.02 -7.21 15.87
C ALA A 54 -14.16 -7.77 15.01
N SER A 55 -13.94 -8.89 14.31
CA SER A 55 -14.99 -9.55 13.52
C SER A 55 -16.09 -10.16 14.37
N GLY A 56 -15.81 -10.48 15.64
CA GLY A 56 -16.68 -11.25 16.55
C GLY A 56 -16.60 -12.77 16.35
N VAL A 57 -15.77 -13.27 15.43
CA VAL A 57 -15.65 -14.70 15.07
C VAL A 57 -14.46 -15.37 15.77
N GLY A 58 -13.26 -14.84 15.61
CA GLY A 58 -12.03 -15.34 16.24
C GLY A 58 -11.63 -16.75 15.78
N ARG A 59 -11.90 -17.12 14.50
CA ARG A 59 -11.61 -18.44 13.93
C ARG A 59 -10.71 -18.32 12.71
N THR A 60 -9.58 -19.02 12.71
CA THR A 60 -8.68 -19.11 11.56
C THR A 60 -9.26 -20.00 10.47
N LEU A 61 -9.44 -19.44 9.28
CA LEU A 61 -9.83 -20.21 8.10
C LEU A 61 -8.71 -21.18 7.73
N GLN A 62 -9.06 -22.44 7.56
CA GLN A 62 -8.08 -23.47 7.18
C GLN A 62 -8.06 -23.65 5.65
N PRO A 63 -6.88 -23.94 5.05
CA PRO A 63 -6.81 -24.25 3.63
C PRO A 63 -7.78 -25.37 3.23
N GLY A 64 -8.54 -25.14 2.15
CA GLY A 64 -9.58 -26.07 1.67
C GLY A 64 -10.96 -25.85 2.30
N ALA A 65 -11.07 -25.07 3.38
CA ALA A 65 -12.37 -24.62 3.87
C ALA A 65 -12.91 -23.44 3.05
N TRP A 66 -14.21 -23.24 3.11
CA TRP A 66 -14.93 -22.14 2.49
C TRP A 66 -15.53 -21.24 3.53
N LEU A 67 -15.28 -19.93 3.43
CA LEU A 67 -15.92 -18.89 4.23
C LEU A 67 -17.04 -18.26 3.42
N HIS A 68 -18.25 -18.36 3.92
CA HIS A 68 -19.44 -17.79 3.30
C HIS A 68 -19.90 -16.56 4.05
N TYR A 69 -20.32 -15.56 3.28
CA TYR A 69 -20.95 -14.34 3.78
C TYR A 69 -22.31 -14.18 3.14
N HIS A 70 -23.25 -13.64 3.90
CA HIS A 70 -24.58 -13.29 3.41
C HIS A 70 -25.07 -11.99 4.01
N ARG A 71 -25.66 -11.15 3.15
CA ARG A 71 -26.29 -9.89 3.56
C ARG A 71 -27.47 -9.56 2.65
N SER A 72 -28.55 -9.00 3.23
CA SER A 72 -29.57 -8.30 2.47
C SER A 72 -29.19 -6.83 2.31
N PHE A 73 -29.51 -6.24 1.16
CA PHE A 73 -29.21 -4.84 0.87
C PHE A 73 -30.30 -4.20 -0.01
N VAL A 74 -30.26 -2.88 -0.09
CA VAL A 74 -31.07 -2.08 -1.02
C VAL A 74 -30.08 -1.33 -1.90
N PRO A 75 -30.21 -1.38 -3.23
CA PRO A 75 -29.32 -0.64 -4.12
C PRO A 75 -29.48 0.87 -3.96
N PRO A 76 -28.46 1.68 -4.32
CA PRO A 76 -28.56 3.14 -4.27
C PRO A 76 -29.77 3.65 -5.05
N ALA A 77 -30.44 4.70 -4.53
CA ALA A 77 -31.61 5.29 -5.16
C ALA A 77 -31.30 5.81 -6.57
N GLY A 78 -32.31 5.82 -7.45
CA GLY A 78 -32.23 6.29 -8.84
C GLY A 78 -32.83 5.28 -9.82
N THR A 79 -33.09 5.74 -11.04
CA THR A 79 -33.62 4.94 -12.14
C THR A 79 -32.63 4.93 -13.30
N GLY A 80 -32.53 3.81 -14.03
CA GLY A 80 -31.59 3.65 -15.15
C GLY A 80 -30.14 3.46 -14.72
N GLY A 81 -29.25 3.38 -15.69
CA GLY A 81 -27.82 3.12 -15.49
C GLY A 81 -27.51 1.75 -14.90
N ARG A 82 -26.30 1.60 -14.42
CA ARG A 82 -25.76 0.36 -13.85
C ARG A 82 -25.56 0.47 -12.35
N VAL A 83 -25.61 -0.63 -11.62
CA VAL A 83 -25.27 -0.73 -10.20
C VAL A 83 -24.03 -1.58 -10.04
N LEU A 84 -22.98 -0.99 -9.49
CA LEU A 84 -21.71 -1.64 -9.29
C LEU A 84 -21.56 -2.03 -7.81
N LEU A 85 -21.20 -3.30 -7.59
CA LEU A 85 -20.79 -3.81 -6.28
C LEU A 85 -19.28 -3.85 -6.23
N HIS A 86 -18.70 -3.08 -5.29
CA HIS A 86 -17.27 -2.95 -5.10
C HIS A 86 -16.80 -3.67 -3.84
N PHE A 87 -15.61 -4.26 -3.94
CA PHE A 87 -14.86 -4.79 -2.81
C PHE A 87 -13.47 -4.11 -2.79
N GLY A 88 -13.07 -3.56 -1.67
CA GLY A 88 -11.74 -3.00 -1.51
C GLY A 88 -10.66 -4.07 -1.53
N ALA A 89 -10.89 -5.21 -0.88
CA ALA A 89 -10.07 -6.42 -1.00
C ALA A 89 -10.79 -7.63 -0.37
N VAL A 90 -10.54 -8.81 -0.94
CA VAL A 90 -10.99 -10.11 -0.42
C VAL A 90 -9.84 -11.11 -0.54
N ASP A 91 -9.34 -11.62 0.56
CA ASP A 91 -8.26 -12.61 0.58
C ASP A 91 -8.84 -14.03 0.63
N TYR A 92 -8.64 -14.90 -0.33
CA TYR A 92 -7.83 -14.76 -1.53
C TYR A 92 -8.67 -14.86 -2.82
N ALA A 93 -9.52 -15.89 -2.95
CA ALA A 93 -10.36 -16.12 -4.12
C ALA A 93 -11.83 -16.15 -3.71
N CYS A 94 -12.68 -15.46 -4.45
CA CYS A 94 -14.10 -15.42 -4.14
C CYS A 94 -14.99 -15.61 -5.37
N ALA A 95 -16.21 -16.09 -5.11
CA ALA A 95 -17.35 -16.07 -6.01
C ALA A 95 -18.49 -15.28 -5.38
N VAL A 96 -19.15 -14.44 -6.18
CA VAL A 96 -20.18 -13.50 -5.71
C VAL A 96 -21.50 -13.80 -6.43
N GLN A 97 -22.58 -13.93 -5.67
CA GLN A 97 -23.93 -14.11 -6.18
C GLN A 97 -24.87 -13.04 -5.63
N VAL A 98 -25.75 -12.56 -6.47
CA VAL A 98 -26.87 -11.69 -6.09
C VAL A 98 -28.18 -12.39 -6.49
N ASN A 99 -29.10 -12.54 -5.53
CA ASN A 99 -30.40 -13.21 -5.70
C ASN A 99 -30.30 -14.64 -6.30
N GLY A 100 -29.19 -15.34 -6.03
CA GLY A 100 -28.91 -16.67 -6.57
C GLY A 100 -28.26 -16.69 -7.96
N HIS A 101 -28.04 -15.54 -8.58
CA HIS A 101 -27.33 -15.41 -9.86
C HIS A 101 -25.85 -15.15 -9.61
N LEU A 102 -24.96 -15.94 -10.22
CA LEU A 102 -23.51 -15.68 -10.19
C LEU A 102 -23.22 -14.41 -10.99
N VAL A 103 -22.75 -13.36 -10.34
CA VAL A 103 -22.41 -12.07 -10.95
C VAL A 103 -20.93 -11.92 -11.26
N GLY A 104 -20.08 -12.76 -10.65
CA GLY A 104 -18.65 -12.80 -10.94
C GLY A 104 -17.85 -13.40 -9.81
N GLY A 105 -16.54 -13.20 -9.88
CA GLY A 105 -15.57 -13.62 -8.88
C GLY A 105 -14.27 -12.87 -9.01
N HIS A 106 -13.39 -13.04 -8.04
CA HIS A 106 -12.08 -12.40 -8.00
C HIS A 106 -11.03 -13.36 -7.45
N ARG A 107 -9.78 -13.10 -7.82
CA ARG A 107 -8.61 -13.82 -7.31
C ARG A 107 -7.46 -12.85 -7.11
N GLY A 108 -6.99 -12.76 -5.85
CA GLY A 108 -5.97 -11.83 -5.39
C GLY A 108 -6.39 -11.13 -4.10
N GLY A 109 -5.52 -11.15 -3.07
CA GLY A 109 -5.91 -10.75 -1.70
C GLY A 109 -5.83 -9.26 -1.41
N TYR A 110 -5.28 -8.42 -2.32
CA TYR A 110 -4.80 -7.09 -1.93
C TYR A 110 -5.33 -5.93 -2.77
N TRP A 111 -6.00 -6.15 -3.89
CA TRP A 111 -6.49 -5.07 -4.73
C TRP A 111 -8.00 -5.09 -4.94
N PRO A 112 -8.57 -3.91 -5.22
CA PRO A 112 -10.01 -3.76 -5.38
C PRO A 112 -10.53 -4.37 -6.68
N PHE A 113 -11.79 -4.75 -6.67
CA PHE A 113 -12.55 -5.13 -7.85
C PHE A 113 -14.00 -4.67 -7.77
N ALA A 114 -14.64 -4.57 -8.92
CA ALA A 114 -16.05 -4.21 -9.05
C ALA A 114 -16.79 -5.21 -9.93
N LEU A 115 -18.05 -5.47 -9.61
CA LEU A 115 -18.95 -6.33 -10.36
C LEU A 115 -20.21 -5.56 -10.70
N ASP A 116 -20.61 -5.58 -11.95
CA ASP A 116 -21.92 -5.08 -12.37
C ASP A 116 -23.01 -6.07 -11.95
N ILE A 117 -23.89 -5.62 -11.07
CA ILE A 117 -24.95 -6.47 -10.51
C ILE A 117 -26.35 -6.11 -11.03
N THR A 118 -26.45 -5.16 -11.97
CA THR A 118 -27.70 -4.56 -12.43
C THR A 118 -28.73 -5.59 -12.83
N ASP A 119 -28.33 -6.54 -13.69
CA ASP A 119 -29.23 -7.54 -14.27
C ASP A 119 -29.66 -8.63 -13.26
N ALA A 120 -28.99 -8.70 -12.11
CA ALA A 120 -29.31 -9.63 -11.02
C ALA A 120 -30.17 -9.00 -9.92
N LEU A 121 -30.45 -7.69 -9.97
CA LEU A 121 -31.25 -6.98 -8.97
C LEU A 121 -32.73 -7.35 -9.06
N ASN A 122 -33.37 -7.41 -7.90
CA ASN A 122 -34.81 -7.61 -7.79
C ASN A 122 -35.55 -6.28 -8.02
N PRO A 123 -36.53 -6.21 -8.93
CA PRO A 123 -37.34 -5.02 -9.12
C PRO A 123 -38.07 -4.51 -7.85
N ALA A 124 -38.27 -5.36 -6.86
CA ALA A 124 -38.86 -4.98 -5.57
C ALA A 124 -37.86 -4.29 -4.62
N GLY A 125 -36.57 -4.18 -4.97
CA GLY A 125 -35.57 -3.43 -4.20
C GLY A 125 -35.11 -4.09 -2.90
N HIS A 126 -35.26 -5.39 -2.74
CA HIS A 126 -34.74 -6.17 -1.62
C HIS A 126 -33.87 -7.30 -2.16
N ASP A 127 -32.58 -7.09 -2.11
CA ASP A 127 -31.59 -7.95 -2.73
C ASP A 127 -30.80 -8.74 -1.69
N ARG A 128 -30.32 -9.91 -2.10
CA ARG A 128 -29.52 -10.81 -1.26
C ARG A 128 -28.17 -11.02 -1.90
N LEU A 129 -27.13 -10.67 -1.18
CA LEU A 129 -25.74 -10.89 -1.55
C LEU A 129 -25.19 -12.12 -0.83
N TRP A 130 -24.56 -13.00 -1.56
CA TRP A 130 -23.78 -14.11 -1.05
C TRP A 130 -22.37 -14.09 -1.64
N VAL A 131 -21.36 -14.23 -0.77
CA VAL A 131 -19.94 -14.30 -1.16
C VAL A 131 -19.34 -15.56 -0.57
N ALA A 132 -18.76 -16.41 -1.41
CA ALA A 132 -18.00 -17.59 -1.00
C ALA A 132 -16.53 -17.37 -1.23
N VAL A 133 -15.72 -17.52 -0.17
CA VAL A 133 -14.28 -17.23 -0.19
C VAL A 133 -13.47 -18.46 0.16
N GLN A 134 -12.34 -18.65 -0.51
CA GLN A 134 -11.33 -19.64 -0.18
C GLN A 134 -9.95 -18.99 -0.14
N ASP A 135 -9.17 -19.33 0.90
CA ASP A 135 -7.81 -18.84 1.06
C ASP A 135 -6.85 -20.00 1.37
N PRO A 136 -5.86 -20.26 0.50
CA PRO A 136 -4.83 -21.26 0.77
C PRO A 136 -3.75 -20.78 1.75
N THR A 137 -3.72 -19.50 2.15
CA THR A 137 -2.73 -18.87 3.02
C THR A 137 -1.29 -19.30 2.68
N GLY A 138 -0.59 -20.03 3.55
CA GLY A 138 0.80 -20.49 3.36
C GLY A 138 0.97 -21.78 2.55
N THR A 139 -0.11 -22.36 2.00
CA THR A 139 -0.07 -23.60 1.22
C THR A 139 -0.15 -23.38 -0.29
N GLY A 140 -0.45 -22.15 -0.73
CA GLY A 140 -0.51 -21.77 -2.13
C GLY A 140 0.76 -21.06 -2.62
N VAL A 141 0.66 -20.46 -3.81
CA VAL A 141 1.75 -19.69 -4.46
C VAL A 141 1.44 -18.20 -4.57
N GLN A 142 0.27 -17.78 -4.08
CA GLN A 142 -0.22 -16.41 -4.11
C GLN A 142 0.62 -15.46 -3.24
N ALA A 143 0.40 -14.17 -3.45
CA ALA A 143 0.86 -13.12 -2.55
C ALA A 143 0.20 -13.30 -1.18
N ARG A 144 0.99 -13.24 -0.11
CA ARG A 144 0.51 -13.42 1.28
C ARG A 144 1.27 -12.57 2.30
N GLY A 145 2.34 -11.88 1.88
CA GLY A 145 3.17 -11.11 2.80
C GLY A 145 3.76 -11.98 3.91
N LYS A 146 3.66 -11.50 5.14
CA LYS A 146 4.15 -12.22 6.33
C LYS A 146 3.10 -13.12 7.00
N GLN A 147 1.95 -13.36 6.36
CA GLN A 147 0.89 -14.20 6.88
C GLN A 147 1.29 -15.67 6.99
N THR A 148 0.91 -16.32 8.08
CA THR A 148 1.14 -17.75 8.30
C THR A 148 0.09 -18.35 9.23
N LEU A 149 -0.21 -19.64 9.05
CA LEU A 149 -1.06 -20.42 9.97
C LEU A 149 -0.34 -20.78 11.29
N ARG A 150 0.98 -20.54 11.37
CA ARG A 150 1.81 -20.80 12.57
C ARG A 150 2.62 -19.54 12.88
N PRO A 151 1.97 -18.49 13.43
CA PRO A 151 2.64 -17.22 13.71
C PRO A 151 3.74 -17.36 14.75
N GLY A 152 4.75 -16.50 14.63
CA GLY A 152 5.86 -16.40 15.56
C GLY A 152 7.09 -15.75 14.93
N GLY A 153 7.88 -15.06 15.75
CA GLY A 153 9.01 -14.25 15.30
C GLY A 153 8.54 -13.12 14.36
N MET A 154 9.04 -13.10 13.12
CA MET A 154 8.72 -12.10 12.11
C MET A 154 7.53 -12.49 11.21
N PHE A 155 6.80 -13.56 11.52
CA PHE A 155 5.61 -13.99 10.80
C PHE A 155 4.38 -13.85 11.67
N TYR A 156 3.29 -13.36 11.08
CA TYR A 156 2.10 -12.91 11.78
C TYR A 156 0.88 -13.79 11.48
N PRO A 157 -0.21 -13.68 12.25
CA PRO A 157 -1.41 -14.45 12.00
C PRO A 157 -1.93 -14.30 10.57
N ALA A 158 -2.41 -15.41 10.02
CA ALA A 158 -3.14 -15.42 8.77
C ALA A 158 -4.43 -14.61 8.92
N GLN A 159 -4.89 -14.04 7.82
CA GLN A 159 -6.22 -13.46 7.69
C GLN A 159 -6.84 -13.87 6.36
N SER A 160 -8.16 -13.91 6.29
CA SER A 160 -8.89 -14.38 5.12
C SER A 160 -10.17 -13.58 4.91
N GLY A 161 -10.75 -13.69 3.73
CA GLY A 161 -12.05 -13.09 3.43
C GLY A 161 -12.03 -11.60 3.20
N ILE A 162 -13.16 -10.96 3.45
CA ILE A 162 -13.36 -9.52 3.23
C ILE A 162 -12.64 -8.75 4.33
N TRP A 163 -11.61 -7.96 3.97
CA TRP A 163 -10.84 -7.17 4.93
C TRP A 163 -10.76 -5.67 4.63
N GLN A 164 -11.36 -5.24 3.50
CA GLN A 164 -11.57 -3.83 3.16
C GLN A 164 -13.06 -3.58 2.86
N THR A 165 -13.45 -2.30 2.83
CA THR A 165 -14.83 -1.85 2.64
C THR A 165 -15.50 -2.50 1.42
N VAL A 166 -16.77 -2.85 1.60
CA VAL A 166 -17.71 -3.26 0.52
C VAL A 166 -18.71 -2.14 0.33
N TRP A 167 -18.97 -1.74 -0.95
CA TRP A 167 -19.91 -0.66 -1.21
C TRP A 167 -20.58 -0.79 -2.58
N LEU A 168 -21.64 -0.02 -2.76
CA LEU A 168 -22.36 0.10 -4.02
C LEU A 168 -22.24 1.50 -4.61
N GLU A 169 -22.20 1.59 -5.92
CA GLU A 169 -22.34 2.83 -6.68
C GLU A 169 -23.41 2.64 -7.77
N ARG A 170 -24.22 3.67 -8.02
CA ARG A 170 -25.04 3.74 -9.23
C ARG A 170 -24.33 4.65 -10.22
N VAL A 171 -24.17 4.16 -11.45
CA VAL A 171 -23.42 4.84 -12.51
C VAL A 171 -24.27 4.86 -13.79
N PRO A 172 -24.04 5.77 -14.76
CA PRO A 172 -24.69 5.72 -16.07
C PRO A 172 -24.26 4.46 -16.86
N GLU A 173 -24.86 4.23 -18.02
CA GLU A 173 -24.49 3.08 -18.90
C GLU A 173 -23.03 3.15 -19.35
N ASN A 174 -22.55 4.36 -19.69
CA ASN A 174 -21.14 4.62 -19.97
C ASN A 174 -20.52 5.34 -18.79
N TYR A 175 -19.69 4.64 -18.02
CA TYR A 175 -19.06 5.18 -16.82
C TYR A 175 -17.53 5.00 -16.86
N ILE A 176 -16.83 5.87 -16.16
CA ILE A 176 -15.38 5.83 -16.00
C ILE A 176 -15.01 4.67 -15.07
N THR A 177 -14.26 3.71 -15.60
CA THR A 177 -13.80 2.54 -14.84
C THR A 177 -12.48 2.76 -14.16
N GLU A 178 -11.59 3.55 -14.80
CA GLU A 178 -10.23 3.82 -14.35
C GLU A 178 -9.78 5.21 -14.79
N LEU A 179 -9.00 5.88 -13.95
CA LEU A 179 -8.26 7.09 -14.26
C LEU A 179 -6.77 6.85 -14.13
N THR A 180 -6.00 7.32 -15.12
CA THR A 180 -4.56 7.51 -15.00
C THR A 180 -4.29 9.02 -15.01
N VAL A 181 -3.71 9.52 -13.93
CA VAL A 181 -3.37 10.94 -13.77
C VAL A 181 -1.85 11.07 -13.76
N THR A 182 -1.30 11.70 -14.79
CA THR A 182 0.15 11.85 -14.99
C THR A 182 0.54 13.33 -14.93
N PRO A 183 0.97 13.83 -13.77
CA PRO A 183 1.51 15.17 -13.65
C PRO A 183 2.91 15.26 -14.24
N ASP A 184 3.19 16.33 -14.99
CA ASP A 184 4.54 16.72 -15.40
C ASP A 184 4.96 18.00 -14.67
N TYR A 185 5.93 17.85 -13.76
CA TYR A 185 6.45 18.93 -12.95
C TYR A 185 7.17 20.00 -13.80
N ASP A 186 7.98 19.57 -14.76
CA ASP A 186 8.82 20.48 -15.57
C ASP A 186 7.96 21.25 -16.59
N ALA A 187 7.00 20.57 -17.23
CA ALA A 187 6.06 21.18 -18.16
C ALA A 187 4.92 21.93 -17.46
N ARG A 188 4.72 21.74 -16.16
CA ARG A 188 3.58 22.27 -15.39
C ARG A 188 2.25 21.84 -16.00
N THR A 189 2.14 20.57 -16.36
CA THR A 189 0.91 20.01 -16.92
C THR A 189 0.43 18.82 -16.11
N VAL A 190 -0.83 18.45 -16.32
CA VAL A 190 -1.38 17.17 -15.89
C VAL A 190 -2.11 16.54 -17.06
N THR A 191 -1.72 15.32 -17.43
CA THR A 191 -2.44 14.51 -18.40
C THR A 191 -3.36 13.54 -17.66
N VAL A 192 -4.64 13.59 -17.99
CA VAL A 192 -5.69 12.74 -17.44
C VAL A 192 -6.18 11.82 -18.54
N LYS A 193 -6.02 10.51 -18.34
CA LYS A 193 -6.55 9.47 -19.22
C LYS A 193 -7.63 8.68 -18.49
N ALA A 194 -8.78 8.50 -19.14
CA ALA A 194 -9.88 7.70 -18.61
C ALA A 194 -10.14 6.47 -19.46
N HIS A 195 -10.43 5.36 -18.79
CA HIS A 195 -11.07 4.19 -19.41
C HIS A 195 -12.53 4.16 -19.01
N THR A 196 -13.40 3.76 -19.95
CA THR A 196 -14.84 3.69 -19.72
C THR A 196 -15.37 2.28 -19.95
N SER A 197 -16.59 2.02 -19.45
CA SER A 197 -17.27 0.73 -19.58
C SER A 197 -17.61 0.36 -21.03
N LEU A 198 -17.82 1.35 -21.91
CA LEU A 198 -18.11 1.14 -23.32
C LEU A 198 -16.91 1.49 -24.20
N PRO A 199 -16.62 0.71 -25.26
CA PRO A 199 -15.58 1.04 -26.22
C PRO A 199 -15.79 2.42 -26.85
N GLY A 200 -14.73 3.25 -26.87
CA GLY A 200 -14.80 4.63 -27.40
C GLY A 200 -15.59 5.61 -26.54
N GLY A 201 -16.08 5.18 -25.38
CA GLY A 201 -16.87 6.03 -24.48
C GLY A 201 -16.09 7.17 -23.82
N ALA A 202 -14.75 7.13 -23.85
CA ALA A 202 -13.88 8.19 -23.36
C ALA A 202 -13.55 9.26 -24.43
N ALA A 203 -14.07 9.15 -25.66
CA ALA A 203 -13.73 10.06 -26.76
C ALA A 203 -14.10 11.53 -26.51
N ASN A 204 -14.95 11.81 -25.52
CA ASN A 204 -15.41 13.15 -25.14
C ASN A 204 -15.19 13.39 -23.64
N LEU A 205 -13.96 13.17 -23.20
CA LEU A 205 -13.55 13.44 -21.81
C LEU A 205 -13.43 14.94 -21.58
N TRP A 206 -13.88 15.41 -20.42
CA TRP A 206 -13.59 16.75 -19.92
C TRP A 206 -12.95 16.68 -18.54
N ALA A 207 -12.15 17.68 -18.20
CA ALA A 207 -11.50 17.76 -16.90
C ALA A 207 -11.42 19.20 -16.40
N VAL A 208 -11.52 19.37 -15.09
CA VAL A 208 -11.40 20.66 -14.40
C VAL A 208 -10.47 20.53 -13.22
N VAL A 209 -9.46 21.39 -13.15
CA VAL A 209 -8.52 21.49 -12.04
C VAL A 209 -8.85 22.69 -11.16
N ARG A 210 -8.85 22.47 -9.84
CA ARG A 210 -9.02 23.54 -8.86
C ARG A 210 -7.86 23.56 -7.87
N ALA A 211 -7.51 24.79 -7.47
CA ALA A 211 -6.57 25.03 -6.38
C ALA A 211 -7.28 25.85 -5.30
N GLY A 212 -7.41 25.29 -4.08
CA GLY A 212 -8.13 25.96 -2.99
C GLY A 212 -9.57 26.34 -3.32
N GLY A 213 -10.26 25.53 -4.12
CA GLY A 213 -11.64 25.75 -4.57
C GLY A 213 -11.79 26.65 -5.80
N VAL A 214 -10.71 27.30 -6.28
CA VAL A 214 -10.74 28.15 -7.48
C VAL A 214 -10.38 27.30 -8.70
N THR A 215 -11.18 27.37 -9.77
CA THR A 215 -10.85 26.76 -11.07
C THR A 215 -9.65 27.49 -11.68
N ILE A 216 -8.60 26.74 -12.01
CA ILE A 216 -7.34 27.26 -12.53
C ILE A 216 -7.02 26.74 -13.94
N ALA A 217 -7.60 25.63 -14.32
CA ALA A 217 -7.51 25.06 -15.66
C ALA A 217 -8.73 24.18 -15.92
N ASP A 218 -9.23 24.19 -17.14
CA ASP A 218 -10.28 23.32 -17.60
C ASP A 218 -10.16 23.03 -19.10
N ASP A 219 -10.63 21.84 -19.49
CA ASP A 219 -10.80 21.44 -20.87
C ASP A 219 -12.11 20.66 -20.97
N TRP A 220 -13.00 21.13 -21.85
CA TRP A 220 -14.36 20.59 -22.04
C TRP A 220 -14.46 19.63 -23.23
N GLY A 221 -13.31 19.12 -23.68
CA GLY A 221 -13.23 18.21 -24.82
C GLY A 221 -13.51 18.95 -26.14
N SER A 222 -12.48 19.41 -26.81
CA SER A 222 -12.61 19.92 -28.17
C SER A 222 -12.80 18.76 -29.14
N ASP A 223 -13.49 18.99 -30.28
CA ASP A 223 -13.70 17.99 -31.35
C ASP A 223 -12.38 17.45 -31.97
N GLU A 224 -11.26 18.05 -31.65
CA GLU A 224 -9.91 17.62 -31.99
C GLU A 224 -9.19 16.87 -30.86
N ALA A 225 -9.85 16.69 -29.69
CA ALA A 225 -9.26 15.97 -28.57
C ALA A 225 -8.83 14.56 -29.00
N ASP A 226 -7.65 14.25 -28.58
CA ASP A 226 -6.95 12.98 -28.76
C ASP A 226 -7.94 11.82 -28.62
N ARG A 227 -8.17 11.08 -29.71
CA ARG A 227 -9.16 10.00 -29.80
C ARG A 227 -8.92 8.85 -28.81
N ASP A 228 -7.85 8.98 -28.00
CA ASP A 228 -7.41 8.02 -26.99
C ASP A 228 -8.00 8.27 -25.59
N GLY A 229 -8.93 9.23 -25.42
CA GLY A 229 -9.56 9.52 -24.11
C GLY A 229 -8.60 10.16 -23.11
N ALA A 230 -7.71 11.02 -23.56
CA ALA A 230 -6.78 11.78 -22.73
C ALA A 230 -7.01 13.30 -22.89
N VAL A 231 -6.84 14.02 -21.78
CA VAL A 231 -6.88 15.50 -21.73
C VAL A 231 -5.64 15.98 -21.00
N THR A 232 -4.96 17.00 -21.55
CA THR A 232 -3.79 17.61 -20.91
C THR A 232 -4.09 19.06 -20.54
N LEU A 233 -3.98 19.37 -19.24
CA LEU A 233 -4.24 20.70 -18.69
C LEU A 233 -2.94 21.35 -18.24
N HIS A 234 -2.77 22.63 -18.53
CA HIS A 234 -1.62 23.44 -18.12
C HIS A 234 -1.93 24.16 -16.80
N ILE A 235 -1.04 24.07 -15.82
CA ILE A 235 -1.16 24.75 -14.54
C ILE A 235 -0.44 26.11 -14.65
N PRO A 236 -1.16 27.24 -14.46
CA PRO A 236 -0.57 28.58 -14.50
C PRO A 236 0.53 28.75 -13.46
N GLU A 237 1.52 29.59 -13.76
CA GLU A 237 2.69 29.80 -12.90
C GLU A 237 2.32 30.28 -11.49
N GLU A 238 1.35 31.18 -11.39
CA GLU A 238 0.83 31.72 -10.12
C GLU A 238 0.11 30.68 -9.26
N HIS A 239 -0.26 29.54 -9.84
CA HIS A 239 -0.89 28.39 -9.17
C HIS A 239 0.01 27.15 -9.12
N PHE A 240 1.30 27.30 -9.40
CA PHE A 240 2.26 26.21 -9.34
C PHE A 240 2.73 25.96 -7.91
N PHE A 241 2.10 25.00 -7.22
CA PHE A 241 2.38 24.60 -5.84
C PHE A 241 2.94 23.17 -5.79
N PRO A 242 4.28 23.00 -5.89
CA PRO A 242 4.90 21.68 -5.83
C PRO A 242 4.62 20.96 -4.52
N TRP A 243 4.29 19.69 -4.61
CA TRP A 243 4.15 18.82 -3.45
C TRP A 243 5.51 18.46 -2.84
N SER A 244 5.61 18.58 -1.54
CA SER A 244 6.74 18.10 -0.74
C SER A 244 6.26 17.68 0.66
N PRO A 245 7.10 16.99 1.45
CA PRO A 245 6.78 16.70 2.85
C PRO A 245 6.36 17.94 3.66
N ASP A 246 6.96 19.09 3.41
CA ASP A 246 6.68 20.31 4.16
C ASP A 246 5.56 21.17 3.55
N SER A 247 5.23 20.92 2.28
CA SER A 247 4.15 21.60 1.55
C SER A 247 3.36 20.59 0.71
N PRO A 248 2.52 19.76 1.34
CA PRO A 248 1.82 18.67 0.65
C PRO A 248 0.55 19.16 -0.07
N PHE A 249 0.73 20.06 -1.04
CA PHE A 249 -0.39 20.65 -1.78
C PHE A 249 -0.99 19.64 -2.74
N LEU A 250 -2.32 19.49 -2.69
CA LEU A 250 -3.11 18.67 -3.61
C LEU A 250 -4.05 19.56 -4.42
N TYR A 251 -4.05 19.36 -5.73
CA TYR A 251 -5.04 19.95 -6.63
C TYR A 251 -6.28 19.07 -6.67
N ASP A 252 -7.48 19.68 -6.60
CA ASP A 252 -8.71 18.97 -6.86
C ASP A 252 -8.88 18.77 -8.37
N LEU A 253 -9.28 17.57 -8.78
CA LEU A 253 -9.54 17.19 -10.15
C LEU A 253 -10.95 16.64 -10.29
N THR A 254 -11.72 17.21 -11.21
CA THR A 254 -13.04 16.68 -11.59
C THR A 254 -12.97 16.24 -13.04
N VAL A 255 -13.40 15.03 -13.32
CA VAL A 255 -13.35 14.41 -14.67
C VAL A 255 -14.72 13.85 -15.01
N GLY A 256 -15.14 14.03 -16.25
CA GLY A 256 -16.40 13.47 -16.69
C GLY A 256 -16.48 13.23 -18.18
N THR A 257 -17.55 12.56 -18.61
CA THR A 257 -17.85 12.29 -20.02
C THR A 257 -18.89 13.27 -20.55
N THR A 258 -18.79 13.68 -21.82
CA THR A 258 -19.76 14.58 -22.46
C THR A 258 -20.80 13.85 -23.32
N GLN A 259 -20.64 12.55 -23.55
CA GLN A 259 -21.59 11.76 -24.35
C GLN A 259 -22.91 11.51 -23.59
N GLY A 260 -24.03 11.75 -24.26
CA GLY A 260 -25.37 11.51 -23.75
C GLY A 260 -26.06 12.75 -23.16
N GLU A 261 -27.30 12.58 -22.71
CA GLU A 261 -28.03 13.58 -21.95
C GLU A 261 -27.35 13.82 -20.59
N GLU A 262 -27.62 14.94 -19.94
CA GLU A 262 -26.92 15.33 -18.70
C GLU A 262 -27.01 14.25 -17.60
N GLU A 263 -28.15 13.55 -17.51
CA GLU A 263 -28.39 12.44 -16.58
C GLU A 263 -27.63 11.15 -16.94
N GLN A 264 -27.05 11.07 -18.15
CA GLN A 264 -26.29 9.92 -18.65
C GLN A 264 -24.78 10.14 -18.59
N ARG A 265 -24.33 11.28 -18.05
CA ARG A 265 -22.92 11.64 -17.94
C ARG A 265 -22.34 11.13 -16.63
N ASP A 266 -21.21 10.44 -16.69
CA ASP A 266 -20.46 10.11 -15.48
C ASP A 266 -19.56 11.26 -15.07
N THR A 267 -19.49 11.50 -13.78
CA THR A 267 -18.59 12.48 -13.19
C THR A 267 -17.90 11.87 -11.98
N VAL A 268 -16.58 11.99 -11.95
CA VAL A 268 -15.74 11.50 -10.85
C VAL A 268 -14.88 12.62 -10.31
N HIS A 269 -14.67 12.59 -9.00
CA HIS A 269 -13.78 13.50 -8.29
C HIS A 269 -12.50 12.77 -7.93
N SER A 270 -11.38 13.42 -8.19
CA SER A 270 -10.04 12.93 -7.95
C SER A 270 -9.17 14.06 -7.39
N TYR A 271 -7.88 13.81 -7.30
CA TYR A 271 -6.86 14.80 -6.95
C TYR A 271 -5.52 14.38 -7.52
N PHE A 272 -4.57 15.31 -7.56
CA PHE A 272 -3.19 15.04 -7.93
C PHE A 272 -2.24 16.06 -7.27
N ALA A 273 -0.95 15.83 -7.44
CA ALA A 273 0.07 16.79 -7.04
C ALA A 273 1.15 16.89 -8.11
N LEU A 274 1.74 18.07 -8.24
CA LEU A 274 2.90 18.31 -9.08
C LEU A 274 4.17 18.01 -8.28
N ARG A 275 4.90 16.99 -8.66
CA ARG A 275 6.17 16.60 -8.06
C ARG A 275 7.03 15.81 -9.03
N LYS A 276 8.36 15.81 -8.81
CA LYS A 276 9.32 15.06 -9.63
C LYS A 276 10.32 14.33 -8.75
N TRP A 277 10.39 13.02 -8.91
CA TRP A 277 11.45 12.20 -8.31
C TRP A 277 12.62 12.06 -9.27
N SER A 278 13.84 12.08 -8.73
CA SER A 278 15.06 11.80 -9.49
C SER A 278 16.19 11.39 -8.55
N CYS A 279 17.27 10.87 -9.15
CA CYS A 279 18.55 10.68 -8.48
C CYS A 279 19.59 11.53 -9.21
N ALA A 280 20.32 12.38 -8.48
CA ALA A 280 21.32 13.26 -9.05
C ALA A 280 22.53 13.39 -8.11
N PRO A 281 23.72 13.69 -8.62
CA PRO A 281 24.88 14.00 -7.78
C PRO A 281 24.69 15.33 -7.06
N ASP A 282 25.08 15.37 -5.77
CA ASP A 282 25.22 16.62 -5.01
C ASP A 282 26.46 17.43 -5.46
N ALA A 283 26.72 18.56 -4.79
CA ALA A 283 27.88 19.42 -5.07
C ALA A 283 29.24 18.69 -4.95
N HIS A 284 29.28 17.55 -4.28
CA HIS A 284 30.46 16.72 -4.08
C HIS A 284 30.53 15.51 -5.02
N GLY A 285 29.59 15.41 -6.00
CA GLY A 285 29.50 14.30 -6.94
C GLY A 285 28.92 13.00 -6.33
N ILE A 286 28.27 13.07 -5.19
CA ILE A 286 27.67 11.92 -4.51
C ILE A 286 26.19 11.83 -4.88
N MET A 287 25.75 10.67 -5.38
CA MET A 287 24.35 10.43 -5.76
C MET A 287 23.39 10.58 -4.56
N ARG A 288 22.32 11.36 -4.75
CA ARG A 288 21.28 11.66 -3.76
C ARG A 288 19.89 11.43 -4.35
N PHE A 289 18.94 11.09 -3.47
CA PHE A 289 17.53 11.26 -3.80
C PHE A 289 17.21 12.73 -3.96
N CYS A 290 16.46 13.06 -5.01
CA CYS A 290 16.00 14.42 -5.26
C CYS A 290 14.48 14.44 -5.41
N LEU A 291 13.84 15.40 -4.74
CA LEU A 291 12.45 15.76 -4.94
C LEU A 291 12.40 17.18 -5.52
N ASN A 292 11.70 17.34 -6.65
CA ASN A 292 11.59 18.64 -7.33
C ASN A 292 12.96 19.27 -7.65
N GLY A 293 13.93 18.43 -8.02
CA GLY A 293 15.29 18.83 -8.36
C GLY A 293 16.22 19.16 -7.19
N LYS A 294 15.75 19.03 -5.93
CA LYS A 294 16.55 19.30 -4.73
C LYS A 294 16.89 18.00 -3.99
N PRO A 295 18.14 17.82 -3.53
CA PRO A 295 18.49 16.71 -2.65
C PRO A 295 17.62 16.67 -1.40
N ILE A 296 17.18 15.47 -1.01
CA ILE A 296 16.33 15.23 0.18
C ILE A 296 16.87 14.04 0.97
N LEU A 297 16.88 14.16 2.29
CA LEU A 297 17.06 13.02 3.19
C LEU A 297 15.72 12.32 3.38
N LEU A 298 15.63 11.08 2.99
CA LEU A 298 14.48 10.23 3.28
C LEU A 298 14.71 9.56 4.63
N ASN A 299 13.99 10.01 5.66
CA ASN A 299 14.12 9.50 7.03
C ASN A 299 12.79 8.91 7.49
N GLY A 300 12.73 7.60 7.64
CA GLY A 300 11.47 6.91 7.84
C GLY A 300 11.52 5.63 8.65
N LEU A 301 10.39 4.95 8.60
CA LEU A 301 10.09 3.74 9.37
C LEU A 301 9.56 2.63 8.45
N LEU A 302 9.89 1.38 8.81
CA LEU A 302 9.28 0.19 8.23
C LEU A 302 7.87 0.03 8.82
N ASP A 303 6.85 -0.10 7.98
CA ASP A 303 5.46 -0.21 8.41
C ASP A 303 4.83 -1.52 7.92
N GLN A 304 4.50 -2.39 8.86
CA GLN A 304 3.87 -3.70 8.60
C GLN A 304 2.35 -3.57 8.41
N GLY A 305 1.72 -2.51 8.91
CA GLY A 305 0.29 -2.24 8.75
C GLY A 305 -0.64 -3.20 9.51
N TYR A 306 -0.23 -3.73 10.66
CA TYR A 306 -1.05 -4.61 11.50
C TYR A 306 -1.64 -3.87 12.71
N TRP A 307 -2.84 -4.27 13.10
CA TRP A 307 -3.60 -3.75 14.24
C TRP A 307 -4.00 -4.88 15.18
N PRO A 308 -3.97 -4.71 16.52
CA PRO A 308 -4.17 -5.81 17.46
C PRO A 308 -5.55 -6.47 17.38
N GLU A 309 -6.62 -5.70 17.13
CA GLU A 309 -7.98 -6.23 17.05
C GLU A 309 -8.41 -6.62 15.63
N GLY A 310 -7.79 -6.01 14.60
CA GLY A 310 -8.25 -6.09 13.21
C GLY A 310 -7.25 -6.67 12.22
N LEU A 311 -6.04 -7.06 12.65
CA LEU A 311 -4.94 -7.46 11.79
C LEU A 311 -4.68 -6.41 10.68
N TYR A 312 -5.01 -6.69 9.44
CA TYR A 312 -4.85 -5.73 8.34
C TYR A 312 -5.85 -4.58 8.36
N THR A 313 -6.98 -4.73 9.04
CA THR A 313 -8.05 -3.73 9.04
C THR A 313 -7.91 -2.81 10.25
N PRO A 314 -7.73 -1.49 10.05
CA PRO A 314 -7.62 -0.54 11.16
C PRO A 314 -8.96 -0.40 11.90
N PRO A 315 -8.95 0.01 13.17
CA PRO A 315 -10.18 0.19 13.95
C PRO A 315 -11.03 1.39 13.46
N SER A 316 -10.42 2.38 12.83
CA SER A 316 -11.10 3.53 12.22
C SER A 316 -10.14 4.33 11.32
N ASP A 317 -10.68 5.11 10.41
CA ASP A 317 -9.92 6.08 9.59
C ASP A 317 -9.18 7.10 10.48
N GLY A 318 -9.82 7.57 11.55
CA GLY A 318 -9.20 8.47 12.52
C GLY A 318 -8.02 7.85 13.29
N ALA A 319 -7.98 6.53 13.48
CA ALA A 319 -6.81 5.86 14.08
C ALA A 319 -5.60 5.89 13.13
N VAL A 320 -5.84 5.65 11.84
CA VAL A 320 -4.81 5.78 10.78
C VAL A 320 -4.25 7.20 10.74
N VAL A 321 -5.12 8.20 10.70
CA VAL A 321 -4.72 9.62 10.66
C VAL A 321 -3.85 9.99 11.86
N ARG A 322 -4.24 9.57 13.08
CA ARG A 322 -3.45 9.85 14.29
C ARG A 322 -2.07 9.20 14.25
N GLU A 323 -1.95 7.96 13.80
CA GLU A 323 -0.66 7.27 13.65
C GLU A 323 0.24 8.04 12.68
N LEU A 324 -0.25 8.35 11.48
CA LEU A 324 0.49 9.09 10.46
C LEU A 324 0.91 10.49 10.92
N GLN A 325 0.01 11.24 11.57
CA GLN A 325 0.31 12.55 12.14
C GLN A 325 1.40 12.46 13.20
N THR A 326 1.34 11.48 14.10
CA THR A 326 2.35 11.30 15.14
C THR A 326 3.72 10.95 14.54
N ILE A 327 3.76 10.11 13.51
CA ILE A 327 4.99 9.81 12.77
C ILE A 327 5.61 11.09 12.18
N LYS A 328 4.79 11.93 11.55
CA LYS A 328 5.21 13.23 11.01
C LYS A 328 5.71 14.16 12.11
N GLU A 329 5.01 14.25 13.24
CA GLU A 329 5.40 15.07 14.41
C GLU A 329 6.69 14.59 15.07
N LEU A 330 7.06 13.33 14.93
CA LEU A 330 8.34 12.79 15.35
C LEU A 330 9.51 13.17 14.42
N GLY A 331 9.22 13.84 13.29
CA GLY A 331 10.20 14.29 12.31
C GLY A 331 10.57 13.24 11.26
N PHE A 332 9.73 12.25 11.03
CA PHE A 332 9.88 11.34 9.91
C PHE A 332 9.12 11.86 8.68
N ASN A 333 9.67 11.63 7.49
CA ASN A 333 9.06 12.01 6.23
C ASN A 333 8.80 10.83 5.27
N LEU A 334 9.16 9.61 5.69
CA LEU A 334 9.06 8.40 4.88
C LEU A 334 8.41 7.26 5.66
N LEU A 335 7.58 6.48 4.98
CA LEU A 335 7.13 5.16 5.40
C LEU A 335 7.47 4.14 4.31
N ARG A 336 8.15 3.05 4.65
CA ARG A 336 8.25 1.90 3.78
C ARG A 336 7.16 0.91 4.15
N LYS A 337 6.11 0.84 3.31
CA LYS A 337 4.99 -0.09 3.48
C LYS A 337 5.46 -1.48 3.09
N HIS A 338 5.63 -2.32 4.11
CA HIS A 338 6.29 -3.60 3.97
C HIS A 338 5.31 -4.74 3.75
N ALA A 339 5.41 -5.32 2.52
CA ALA A 339 4.73 -6.51 2.06
C ALA A 339 3.18 -6.53 2.26
N LYS A 340 2.57 -5.34 2.22
CA LYS A 340 1.11 -5.13 2.31
C LYS A 340 0.69 -3.97 1.42
N ILE A 341 -0.51 -4.05 0.84
CA ILE A 341 -1.17 -2.93 0.17
C ILE A 341 -2.30 -2.47 1.08
N GLU A 342 -2.24 -1.22 1.49
CA GLU A 342 -3.24 -0.61 2.36
C GLU A 342 -4.52 -0.24 1.60
N PRO A 343 -5.65 0.00 2.30
CA PRO A 343 -6.78 0.72 1.71
C PRO A 343 -6.33 2.07 1.13
N GLN A 344 -6.87 2.47 -0.03
CA GLN A 344 -6.45 3.71 -0.72
C GLN A 344 -6.54 4.97 0.16
N ARG A 345 -7.41 4.97 1.19
CA ARG A 345 -7.49 6.06 2.17
C ARG A 345 -6.21 6.26 2.97
N TRP A 346 -5.45 5.20 3.25
CA TRP A 346 -4.16 5.33 3.93
C TRP A 346 -3.16 6.15 3.08
N TYR A 347 -3.08 5.86 1.78
CA TYR A 347 -2.23 6.64 0.85
C TYR A 347 -2.73 8.07 0.71
N TYR A 348 -4.04 8.28 0.62
CA TYR A 348 -4.64 9.63 0.59
C TYR A 348 -4.25 10.45 1.83
N HIS A 349 -4.21 9.85 3.00
CA HIS A 349 -3.73 10.54 4.20
C HIS A 349 -2.23 10.82 4.15
N CYS A 350 -1.41 9.92 3.60
CA CYS A 350 0.01 10.19 3.33
C CYS A 350 0.18 11.34 2.33
N ASP A 351 -0.62 11.37 1.24
CA ASP A 351 -0.63 12.46 0.25
C ASP A 351 -0.90 13.82 0.91
N LYS A 352 -1.88 13.89 1.81
CA LYS A 352 -2.29 15.11 2.54
C LYS A 352 -1.33 15.54 3.63
N LEU A 353 -0.66 14.61 4.27
CA LEU A 353 0.25 14.88 5.39
C LEU A 353 1.71 15.08 4.94
N GLY A 354 2.01 14.82 3.67
CA GLY A 354 3.37 14.90 3.15
C GLY A 354 4.27 13.77 3.67
N LEU A 355 3.73 12.56 3.79
CA LEU A 355 4.52 11.37 4.07
C LEU A 355 4.82 10.65 2.76
N ILE A 356 6.10 10.49 2.46
CA ILE A 356 6.56 9.72 1.31
C ILE A 356 6.35 8.23 1.59
N VAL A 357 5.99 7.47 0.55
CA VAL A 357 5.79 6.03 0.67
C VAL A 357 6.72 5.29 -0.27
N TRP A 358 7.48 4.35 0.28
CA TRP A 358 8.09 3.26 -0.48
C TRP A 358 7.17 2.06 -0.39
N GLN A 359 6.70 1.57 -1.52
CA GLN A 359 5.74 0.48 -1.59
C GLN A 359 6.41 -0.82 -2.00
N ASP A 360 6.48 -1.76 -1.06
CA ASP A 360 6.90 -3.12 -1.35
C ASP A 360 5.79 -3.88 -2.08
N MET A 361 6.16 -4.65 -3.11
CA MET A 361 5.27 -5.68 -3.65
C MET A 361 5.04 -6.77 -2.61
N VAL A 362 3.84 -7.29 -2.55
CA VAL A 362 3.51 -8.34 -1.58
C VAL A 362 4.21 -9.63 -1.97
N ASN A 363 5.09 -10.11 -1.12
CA ASN A 363 5.79 -11.35 -1.36
C ASN A 363 4.87 -12.58 -1.26
N GLY A 364 5.22 -13.62 -1.98
CA GLY A 364 4.47 -14.87 -2.07
C GLY A 364 5.30 -15.94 -2.75
N GLY A 365 4.65 -16.97 -3.27
CA GLY A 365 5.29 -18.12 -3.88
C GLY A 365 5.18 -19.36 -3.02
N GLY A 366 5.86 -20.44 -3.42
CA GLY A 366 5.91 -21.69 -2.68
C GLY A 366 6.63 -21.59 -1.32
N PRO A 367 6.82 -22.70 -0.62
CA PRO A 367 7.51 -22.70 0.67
C PRO A 367 8.94 -22.20 0.55
N TYR A 368 9.29 -21.19 1.35
CA TYR A 368 10.65 -20.66 1.43
C TYR A 368 11.60 -21.65 2.10
N LYS A 369 12.83 -21.74 1.59
CA LYS A 369 13.90 -22.47 2.26
C LYS A 369 14.56 -21.55 3.29
N LEU A 370 13.99 -21.47 4.50
CA LEU A 370 14.40 -20.53 5.57
C LEU A 370 15.89 -20.57 5.87
N TRP A 371 16.51 -21.78 5.83
CA TRP A 371 17.95 -21.94 6.05
C TRP A 371 18.78 -21.14 5.02
N PHE A 372 18.29 -21.01 3.79
CA PHE A 372 18.95 -20.28 2.73
C PHE A 372 18.59 -18.77 2.80
N VAL A 373 17.30 -18.44 2.70
CA VAL A 373 16.85 -17.06 2.58
C VAL A 373 17.14 -16.24 3.85
N THR A 374 17.00 -16.84 5.04
CA THR A 374 17.18 -16.14 6.32
C THR A 374 18.55 -16.39 6.92
N TYR A 375 18.89 -17.66 7.25
CA TYR A 375 20.08 -17.92 8.06
C TYR A 375 21.38 -17.74 7.29
N LEU A 376 21.51 -18.38 6.12
CA LEU A 376 22.74 -18.33 5.33
C LEU A 376 23.01 -16.90 4.86
N THR A 377 21.98 -16.19 4.40
CA THR A 377 22.11 -14.83 3.87
C THR A 377 22.51 -13.85 4.96
N ASN A 378 21.93 -13.93 6.16
CA ASN A 378 22.33 -13.06 7.27
C ASN A 378 23.79 -13.26 7.69
N VAL A 379 24.28 -14.52 7.69
CA VAL A 379 25.67 -14.83 8.06
C VAL A 379 26.67 -14.41 6.98
N PHE A 380 26.34 -14.59 5.71
CA PHE A 380 27.23 -14.34 4.56
C PHE A 380 26.77 -13.18 3.67
N GLN A 381 26.03 -12.24 4.21
CA GLN A 381 25.45 -11.10 3.48
C GLN A 381 26.41 -10.43 2.49
N PRO A 382 27.66 -10.07 2.84
CA PRO A 382 28.56 -9.37 1.91
C PRO A 382 28.91 -10.20 0.67
N LEU A 383 28.92 -11.53 0.78
CA LEU A 383 29.24 -12.46 -0.31
C LEU A 383 28.01 -12.79 -1.16
N LEU A 384 26.85 -12.95 -0.52
CA LEU A 384 25.61 -13.38 -1.17
C LEU A 384 24.79 -12.24 -1.75
N ARG A 385 25.08 -11.00 -1.35
CA ARG A 385 24.30 -9.83 -1.77
C ARG A 385 24.17 -9.70 -3.29
N ARG A 386 25.17 -10.10 -4.05
CA ARG A 386 25.19 -10.07 -5.53
C ARG A 386 25.07 -11.43 -6.18
N LEU A 387 24.58 -12.42 -5.44
CA LEU A 387 24.31 -13.71 -6.03
C LEU A 387 23.21 -13.56 -7.09
N PRO A 388 23.44 -14.02 -8.34
CA PRO A 388 22.43 -13.92 -9.39
C PRO A 388 21.14 -14.63 -9.02
N ASP A 389 19.99 -14.01 -9.23
CA ASP A 389 18.66 -14.61 -9.03
C ASP A 389 18.23 -15.47 -10.23
N ALA A 390 19.16 -16.32 -10.69
CA ALA A 390 18.99 -17.20 -11.84
C ALA A 390 18.10 -18.41 -11.52
N ARG A 391 17.58 -19.06 -12.57
CA ARG A 391 16.65 -20.21 -12.48
C ARG A 391 17.00 -21.27 -11.43
N PRO A 392 18.27 -21.69 -11.24
CA PRO A 392 18.61 -22.69 -10.22
C PRO A 392 18.29 -22.26 -8.78
N LEU A 393 18.22 -20.95 -8.50
CA LEU A 393 17.91 -20.42 -7.17
C LEU A 393 16.41 -20.19 -6.93
N TRP A 394 15.58 -20.15 -7.98
CA TRP A 394 14.16 -19.85 -7.83
C TRP A 394 13.43 -20.82 -6.89
N GLY A 395 13.81 -22.10 -6.86
CA GLY A 395 13.27 -23.08 -5.93
C GLY A 395 13.65 -22.81 -4.47
N LEU A 396 14.85 -22.28 -4.22
CA LEU A 396 15.29 -21.87 -2.87
C LEU A 396 14.58 -20.61 -2.39
N LEU A 397 14.26 -19.72 -3.32
CA LEU A 397 13.59 -18.44 -3.09
C LEU A 397 12.03 -18.55 -3.15
N GLY A 398 11.48 -19.76 -3.40
CA GLY A 398 10.03 -20.00 -3.42
C GLY A 398 9.32 -19.66 -4.73
N ARG A 399 10.03 -19.51 -5.87
CA ARG A 399 9.46 -19.17 -7.20
C ARG A 399 9.73 -20.21 -8.29
N GLU A 400 9.82 -21.48 -7.90
CA GLU A 400 10.06 -22.59 -8.82
C GLU A 400 8.96 -22.74 -9.88
N THR A 401 7.68 -22.58 -9.49
CA THR A 401 6.53 -22.80 -10.36
C THR A 401 6.25 -21.61 -11.28
N GLU A 402 5.86 -21.89 -12.53
CA GLU A 402 5.44 -20.88 -13.50
C GLU A 402 4.20 -20.12 -13.00
N ALA A 403 3.20 -20.85 -12.51
CA ALA A 403 1.99 -20.25 -11.93
C ALA A 403 2.28 -19.23 -10.82
N GLY A 404 3.29 -19.50 -9.95
CA GLY A 404 3.70 -18.55 -8.92
C GLY A 404 4.38 -17.29 -9.47
N ARG A 405 5.07 -17.39 -10.62
CA ARG A 405 5.67 -16.23 -11.29
C ARG A 405 4.65 -15.40 -12.06
N GLU A 406 3.71 -16.05 -12.74
CA GLU A 406 2.58 -15.38 -13.40
C GLU A 406 1.68 -14.67 -12.38
N GLU A 407 1.42 -15.31 -11.24
CA GLU A 407 0.69 -14.69 -10.14
C GLU A 407 1.37 -13.39 -9.69
N TYR A 408 2.69 -13.45 -9.42
CA TYR A 408 3.45 -12.28 -9.04
C TYR A 408 3.39 -11.16 -10.09
N ALA A 409 3.47 -11.48 -11.38
CA ALA A 409 3.40 -10.48 -12.45
C ALA A 409 2.03 -9.77 -12.47
N ARG A 410 0.93 -10.52 -12.28
CA ARG A 410 -0.42 -9.93 -12.15
C ARG A 410 -0.55 -9.05 -10.91
N GLU A 411 -0.02 -9.51 -9.77
CA GLU A 411 -0.03 -8.76 -8.50
C GLU A 411 0.77 -7.46 -8.61
N LEU A 412 1.94 -7.49 -9.25
CA LEU A 412 2.76 -6.31 -9.50
C LEU A 412 2.02 -5.29 -10.36
N GLU A 413 1.45 -5.73 -11.49
CA GLU A 413 0.67 -4.85 -12.38
C GLU A 413 -0.52 -4.22 -11.66
N ALA A 414 -1.30 -5.03 -10.94
CA ALA A 414 -2.45 -4.56 -10.20
C ALA A 414 -2.07 -3.58 -9.08
N THR A 415 -0.94 -3.82 -8.38
CA THR A 415 -0.43 -2.92 -7.35
C THR A 415 -0.08 -1.55 -7.93
N VAL A 416 0.70 -1.52 -9.02
CA VAL A 416 1.09 -0.25 -9.66
C VAL A 416 -0.14 0.50 -10.16
N LYS A 417 -1.04 -0.15 -10.89
CA LYS A 417 -2.28 0.47 -11.40
C LYS A 417 -3.17 1.03 -10.27
N THR A 418 -3.29 0.30 -9.16
CA THR A 418 -4.10 0.75 -8.02
C THR A 418 -3.54 2.00 -7.35
N LEU A 419 -2.20 2.13 -7.30
CA LEU A 419 -1.52 3.14 -6.47
C LEU A 419 -0.85 4.26 -7.26
N GLN A 420 -0.73 4.16 -8.59
CA GLN A 420 0.02 5.13 -9.42
C GLN A 420 -0.51 6.57 -9.31
N ASN A 421 -1.79 6.77 -8.98
CA ASN A 421 -2.37 8.10 -8.82
C ASN A 421 -2.07 8.75 -7.46
N HIS A 422 -1.43 8.03 -6.51
CA HIS A 422 -1.07 8.59 -5.20
C HIS A 422 0.26 9.32 -5.25
N PRO A 423 0.31 10.66 -5.05
CA PRO A 423 1.55 11.44 -5.09
C PRO A 423 2.60 11.00 -4.07
N CYS A 424 2.18 10.52 -2.91
CA CYS A 424 3.08 10.08 -1.83
C CYS A 424 3.98 8.90 -2.22
N VAL A 425 3.54 8.03 -3.14
CA VAL A 425 4.36 6.91 -3.59
C VAL A 425 5.57 7.46 -4.35
N GLY A 426 6.75 7.29 -3.78
CA GLY A 426 8.02 7.78 -4.33
C GLY A 426 8.92 6.67 -4.89
N CYS A 427 8.75 5.44 -4.41
CA CYS A 427 9.57 4.31 -4.84
C CYS A 427 8.77 3.00 -4.81
N TRP A 428 8.93 2.20 -5.85
CA TRP A 428 8.45 0.83 -5.93
C TRP A 428 9.56 -0.14 -5.51
N VAL A 429 9.22 -1.14 -4.69
CA VAL A 429 10.17 -2.15 -4.20
C VAL A 429 9.69 -3.55 -4.64
N PRO A 430 10.14 -4.06 -5.80
CA PRO A 430 9.73 -5.37 -6.33
C PRO A 430 10.02 -6.52 -5.39
N PHE A 431 11.21 -6.57 -4.77
CA PHE A 431 11.60 -7.68 -3.89
C PHE A 431 12.24 -7.20 -2.59
N ASN A 432 11.99 -7.95 -1.52
CA ASN A 432 12.60 -7.79 -0.22
C ASN A 432 13.33 -9.06 0.18
N GLU A 433 14.62 -8.97 0.55
CA GLU A 433 15.43 -10.02 1.19
C GLU A 433 15.39 -11.39 0.49
N GLY A 434 15.12 -11.41 -0.81
CA GLY A 434 15.02 -12.65 -1.58
C GLY A 434 13.74 -13.47 -1.34
N TRP A 435 12.79 -12.98 -0.54
CA TRP A 435 11.51 -13.65 -0.30
C TRP A 435 10.67 -13.70 -1.58
N GLY A 436 10.71 -14.81 -2.28
CA GLY A 436 10.01 -14.99 -3.55
C GLY A 436 10.65 -14.24 -4.73
N GLN A 437 11.92 -13.85 -4.63
CA GLN A 437 12.64 -13.14 -5.70
C GLN A 437 12.95 -14.06 -6.88
N PHE A 438 12.79 -13.49 -8.07
CA PHE A 438 13.19 -14.09 -9.35
C PHE A 438 13.24 -12.98 -10.40
N ASP A 439 14.13 -13.07 -11.37
CA ASP A 439 14.22 -12.15 -12.53
C ASP A 439 13.96 -10.67 -12.13
N ALA A 440 14.73 -10.19 -11.15
CA ALA A 440 14.52 -8.86 -10.59
C ALA A 440 14.69 -7.76 -11.64
N ALA A 441 15.59 -7.94 -12.61
CA ALA A 441 15.74 -7.01 -13.73
C ALA A 441 14.47 -6.91 -14.57
N GLY A 442 13.83 -8.06 -14.90
CA GLY A 442 12.55 -8.09 -15.61
C GLY A 442 11.42 -7.43 -14.81
N ALA A 443 11.43 -7.58 -13.48
CA ALA A 443 10.47 -6.90 -12.62
C ALA A 443 10.64 -5.37 -12.63
N VAL A 444 11.87 -4.86 -12.60
CA VAL A 444 12.16 -3.41 -12.76
C VAL A 444 11.63 -2.88 -14.09
N GLU A 445 11.89 -3.61 -15.20
CA GLU A 445 11.38 -3.22 -16.52
C GLU A 445 9.85 -3.23 -16.56
N ALA A 446 9.20 -4.20 -15.90
CA ALA A 446 7.74 -4.26 -15.82
C ALA A 446 7.17 -3.06 -15.07
N VAL A 447 7.76 -2.70 -13.92
CA VAL A 447 7.37 -1.48 -13.18
C VAL A 447 7.53 -0.24 -14.04
N ARG A 448 8.68 -0.04 -14.69
CA ARG A 448 8.95 1.16 -15.51
C ARG A 448 8.04 1.30 -16.74
N ARG A 449 7.54 0.18 -17.29
CA ARG A 449 6.52 0.24 -18.35
C ARG A 449 5.16 0.71 -17.86
N LEU A 450 4.85 0.47 -16.59
CA LEU A 450 3.58 0.86 -15.96
C LEU A 450 3.65 2.28 -15.39
N ASP A 451 4.80 2.61 -14.80
CA ASP A 451 5.04 3.88 -14.12
C ASP A 451 6.53 4.24 -14.14
N ASP A 452 6.90 5.20 -14.94
CA ASP A 452 8.27 5.73 -15.09
C ASP A 452 8.51 7.02 -14.26
N THR A 453 7.51 7.45 -13.49
CA THR A 453 7.54 8.69 -12.70
C THR A 453 8.04 8.50 -11.27
N ARG A 454 8.30 7.26 -10.86
CA ARG A 454 8.81 6.89 -9.53
C ARG A 454 10.13 6.15 -9.63
N LEU A 455 10.85 6.15 -8.51
CA LEU A 455 12.08 5.38 -8.36
C LEU A 455 11.78 3.89 -8.15
N VAL A 456 12.78 3.03 -8.39
CA VAL A 456 12.68 1.59 -8.17
C VAL A 456 13.85 1.09 -7.33
N ASP A 457 13.56 0.47 -6.19
CA ASP A 457 14.49 -0.33 -5.38
C ASP A 457 14.33 -1.81 -5.75
N GLU A 458 15.14 -2.29 -6.69
CA GLU A 458 15.01 -3.59 -7.36
C GLU A 458 14.82 -4.76 -6.39
N ALA A 459 15.74 -4.85 -5.41
CA ALA A 459 15.84 -5.95 -4.47
C ALA A 459 16.38 -5.43 -3.14
N SER A 460 15.49 -5.05 -2.24
CA SER A 460 15.86 -4.46 -0.97
C SER A 460 16.61 -5.46 -0.09
N GLY A 461 17.83 -5.11 0.28
CA GLY A 461 18.71 -5.86 1.16
C GLY A 461 19.59 -6.90 0.50
N TRP A 462 19.02 -7.97 -0.07
CA TRP A 462 19.75 -9.12 -0.60
C TRP A 462 19.61 -9.27 -2.12
N TYR A 463 20.51 -10.03 -2.73
CA TYR A 463 20.46 -10.47 -4.13
C TYR A 463 20.31 -9.33 -5.13
N ASP A 464 20.99 -8.20 -4.89
CA ASP A 464 21.06 -7.03 -5.75
C ASP A 464 21.65 -7.38 -7.12
N GLN A 465 20.84 -7.32 -8.18
CA GLN A 465 21.26 -7.60 -9.55
C GLN A 465 21.88 -6.38 -10.24
N GLY A 466 21.88 -5.22 -9.58
CA GLY A 466 22.46 -3.98 -10.08
C GLY A 466 21.49 -3.12 -10.87
N GLY A 467 20.21 -3.48 -10.93
CA GLY A 467 19.14 -2.72 -11.56
C GLY A 467 18.51 -1.68 -10.63
N GLY A 468 17.45 -1.02 -11.12
CA GLY A 468 16.77 0.03 -10.37
C GLY A 468 17.63 1.28 -10.13
N ASP A 469 17.14 2.14 -9.26
CA ASP A 469 17.77 3.45 -8.95
C ASP A 469 18.52 3.42 -7.61
N VAL A 470 18.24 2.43 -6.75
CA VAL A 470 18.67 2.36 -5.36
C VAL A 470 19.68 1.24 -5.12
N ASP A 471 20.74 1.52 -4.39
CA ASP A 471 21.65 0.54 -3.79
C ASP A 471 21.24 0.34 -2.33
N SER A 472 20.40 -0.64 -2.09
CA SER A 472 19.70 -0.88 -0.83
C SER A 472 20.51 -1.73 0.14
N LEU A 473 20.54 -1.35 1.42
CA LEU A 473 21.26 -2.04 2.48
C LEU A 473 20.31 -2.40 3.62
N HIS A 474 20.38 -3.67 4.10
CA HIS A 474 19.83 -4.05 5.40
C HIS A 474 20.97 -4.28 6.39
N ASN A 475 20.89 -3.67 7.56
CA ASN A 475 21.96 -3.78 8.56
C ASN A 475 21.44 -3.85 9.99
N TYR A 476 21.43 -5.04 10.54
CA TYR A 476 21.08 -5.29 11.94
C TYR A 476 22.29 -5.71 12.81
N PHE A 477 23.33 -6.32 12.21
CA PHE A 477 24.36 -7.04 12.96
C PHE A 477 25.79 -6.54 12.72
N TYR A 478 26.05 -5.86 11.60
CA TYR A 478 27.41 -5.51 11.18
C TYR A 478 27.70 -4.03 11.39
N PRO A 479 28.99 -3.63 11.54
CA PRO A 479 29.35 -2.22 11.47
C PRO A 479 28.90 -1.59 10.14
N LEU A 480 28.07 -0.57 10.21
CA LEU A 480 27.56 0.12 9.02
C LEU A 480 28.71 0.82 8.27
N ARG A 481 28.90 0.45 7.01
CA ARG A 481 29.90 1.03 6.12
C ARG A 481 29.27 1.37 4.77
N VAL A 482 29.06 2.65 4.55
CA VAL A 482 28.57 3.19 3.27
C VAL A 482 29.77 3.68 2.45
N ARG A 483 29.68 3.51 1.13
CA ARG A 483 30.63 4.06 0.15
C ARG A 483 29.82 4.70 -0.98
N PRO A 484 30.27 5.81 -1.55
CA PRO A 484 29.65 6.39 -2.75
C PRO A 484 29.60 5.37 -3.88
N ARG A 485 28.49 5.34 -4.62
CA ARG A 485 28.22 4.42 -5.71
C ARG A 485 27.54 5.16 -6.87
N SER A 486 27.37 4.47 -8.00
CA SER A 486 26.66 5.00 -9.16
C SER A 486 25.15 5.13 -8.95
N ARG A 487 24.57 4.30 -8.08
CA ARG A 487 23.17 4.41 -7.61
C ARG A 487 23.13 5.07 -6.24
N VAL A 488 21.99 5.65 -5.90
CA VAL A 488 21.75 6.24 -4.58
C VAL A 488 21.75 5.15 -3.50
N VAL A 489 22.40 5.42 -2.35
CA VAL A 489 22.50 4.44 -1.26
C VAL A 489 21.38 4.67 -0.23
N ALA A 490 20.64 3.61 0.05
CA ALA A 490 19.62 3.56 1.10
C ALA A 490 19.95 2.52 2.17
N LEU A 491 19.73 2.86 3.42
CA LEU A 491 19.66 1.91 4.53
C LEU A 491 18.19 1.56 4.74
N SER A 492 17.71 0.63 3.93
CA SER A 492 16.28 0.33 3.76
C SER A 492 15.69 -0.54 4.87
N GLU A 493 16.55 -1.12 5.73
CA GLU A 493 16.17 -1.67 7.03
C GLU A 493 17.35 -1.65 8.01
N TYR A 494 17.09 -1.20 9.25
CA TYR A 494 18.09 -1.23 10.32
C TYR A 494 17.48 -1.02 11.71
N GLY A 495 18.26 -1.33 12.74
CA GLY A 495 17.93 -1.07 14.13
C GLY A 495 17.15 -2.21 14.78
N GLY A 496 15.85 -2.05 14.94
CA GLY A 496 14.99 -3.10 15.47
C GLY A 496 15.25 -3.44 16.95
N ILE A 497 15.55 -2.43 17.79
CA ILE A 497 15.82 -2.62 19.22
C ILE A 497 14.52 -2.96 19.93
N ALA A 498 14.42 -4.19 20.45
CA ALA A 498 13.24 -4.67 21.15
C ALA A 498 13.15 -4.11 22.58
N TRP A 499 11.94 -3.77 22.99
CA TRP A 499 11.59 -3.50 24.38
C TRP A 499 10.10 -3.78 24.61
N PRO A 500 9.76 -4.92 25.25
CA PRO A 500 8.37 -5.18 25.68
C PRO A 500 7.99 -4.17 26.77
N MET A 501 7.14 -3.20 26.43
CA MET A 501 6.74 -2.14 27.35
C MET A 501 5.75 -2.68 28.38
N PRO A 502 5.99 -2.52 29.69
CA PRO A 502 5.05 -2.96 30.72
C PRO A 502 3.68 -2.27 30.61
N GLY A 503 2.61 -3.00 30.86
CA GLY A 503 1.23 -2.50 30.82
C GLY A 503 0.55 -2.61 29.45
N HIS A 504 1.25 -3.07 28.43
CA HIS A 504 0.70 -3.45 27.12
C HIS A 504 0.73 -4.97 26.95
N GLU A 505 -0.08 -5.53 26.06
CA GLU A 505 -0.14 -7.00 25.88
C GLU A 505 1.28 -7.57 25.64
N PRO A 506 1.74 -8.51 26.52
CA PRO A 506 3.07 -9.08 26.33
C PRO A 506 3.06 -10.06 25.17
N PRO A 507 4.10 -10.08 24.33
CA PRO A 507 4.25 -11.08 23.30
C PRO A 507 4.41 -12.48 23.92
N ARG A 508 4.05 -13.52 23.18
CA ARG A 508 4.33 -14.92 23.57
C ARG A 508 5.83 -15.17 23.68
N LYS A 509 6.59 -14.54 22.79
CA LYS A 509 8.05 -14.50 22.77
C LYS A 509 8.49 -13.10 22.38
N THR A 510 9.67 -12.68 22.83
CA THR A 510 10.28 -11.42 22.42
C THR A 510 11.16 -11.67 21.21
N TYR A 511 10.84 -11.03 20.08
CA TYR A 511 11.67 -11.01 18.89
C TYR A 511 12.15 -9.58 18.60
N GLY A 512 13.40 -9.45 18.13
CA GLY A 512 14.05 -8.19 17.75
C GLY A 512 15.57 -8.27 17.84
N TYR A 513 16.24 -7.21 17.41
CA TYR A 513 17.70 -7.17 17.24
C TYR A 513 18.39 -6.55 18.46
N GLY A 514 18.29 -7.23 19.58
CA GLY A 514 18.78 -6.81 20.90
C GLY A 514 17.70 -6.16 21.75
N THR A 515 17.71 -6.41 23.06
CA THR A 515 16.64 -6.01 23.98
C THR A 515 17.09 -4.92 24.93
N ALA A 516 16.32 -3.84 25.05
CA ALA A 516 16.43 -2.83 26.08
C ALA A 516 15.59 -3.21 27.31
N LYS A 517 15.96 -2.71 28.49
CA LYS A 517 15.30 -3.02 29.76
C LYS A 517 14.38 -1.90 30.26
N SER A 518 14.45 -0.72 29.64
CA SER A 518 13.69 0.47 30.03
C SER A 518 13.55 1.46 28.89
N ARG A 519 12.60 2.41 29.01
CA ARG A 519 12.46 3.55 28.09
C ARG A 519 13.77 4.33 27.95
N ALA A 520 14.43 4.60 29.07
CA ALA A 520 15.68 5.35 29.07
C ALA A 520 16.79 4.63 28.29
N GLU A 521 16.94 3.32 28.50
CA GLU A 521 17.91 2.51 27.76
C GLU A 521 17.56 2.42 26.27
N LEU A 522 16.28 2.19 25.91
CA LEU A 522 15.84 2.18 24.53
C LEU A 522 16.17 3.51 23.84
N THR A 523 15.80 4.62 24.48
CA THR A 523 16.05 5.97 23.95
C THR A 523 17.55 6.23 23.77
N ALA A 524 18.36 5.89 24.76
CA ALA A 524 19.81 6.07 24.70
C ALA A 524 20.45 5.23 23.57
N ARG A 525 20.08 3.97 23.44
CA ARG A 525 20.58 3.07 22.38
C ARG A 525 20.14 3.52 20.99
N TRP A 526 18.86 3.93 20.84
CA TRP A 526 18.33 4.46 19.59
C TRP A 526 19.08 5.73 19.19
N LYS A 527 19.22 6.70 20.11
CA LYS A 527 19.98 7.93 19.90
C LYS A 527 21.43 7.67 19.49
N LYS A 528 22.11 6.75 20.19
CA LYS A 528 23.47 6.34 19.87
C LYS A 528 23.58 5.77 18.45
N LEU A 529 22.66 4.90 18.07
CA LEU A 529 22.61 4.32 16.72
C LEU A 529 22.49 5.42 15.66
N GLN A 530 21.58 6.38 15.85
CA GLN A 530 21.37 7.46 14.89
C GLN A 530 22.59 8.40 14.78
N LEU A 531 23.10 8.88 15.92
CA LEU A 531 24.12 9.94 15.92
C LEU A 531 25.56 9.41 15.73
N GLU A 532 25.88 8.22 16.27
CA GLU A 532 27.25 7.70 16.20
C GLU A 532 27.45 6.72 15.04
N THR A 533 26.40 6.05 14.56
CA THR A 533 26.52 5.06 13.50
C THR A 533 25.98 5.58 12.17
N VAL A 534 24.75 6.11 12.14
CA VAL A 534 24.07 6.51 10.91
C VAL A 534 24.53 7.87 10.40
N LEU A 535 24.51 8.90 11.23
CA LEU A 535 24.85 10.28 10.85
C LEU A 535 26.21 10.40 10.13
N PRO A 536 27.30 9.74 10.56
CA PRO A 536 28.57 9.81 9.85
C PRO A 536 28.53 9.22 8.43
N GLN A 537 27.54 8.38 8.11
CA GLN A 537 27.42 7.77 6.78
C GLN A 537 26.73 8.69 5.76
N LEU A 538 26.01 9.73 6.20
CA LEU A 538 25.40 10.72 5.32
C LEU A 538 26.45 11.37 4.41
N LYS A 539 27.62 11.71 4.95
CA LYS A 539 28.78 12.24 4.19
C LYS A 539 29.34 11.25 3.16
N LYS A 540 29.03 9.96 3.31
CA LYS A 540 29.52 8.89 2.43
C LYS A 540 28.50 8.43 1.39
N GLY A 541 27.37 9.14 1.27
CA GLY A 541 26.35 8.88 0.25
C GLY A 541 25.06 8.26 0.76
N LEU A 542 24.94 7.98 2.07
CA LEU A 542 23.66 7.52 2.62
C LEU A 542 22.62 8.64 2.48
N SER A 543 21.45 8.32 1.89
CA SER A 543 20.42 9.32 1.55
C SER A 543 19.00 8.88 1.91
N ALA A 544 18.82 7.62 2.32
CA ALA A 544 17.56 7.13 2.87
C ALA A 544 17.80 6.23 4.08
N LEU A 545 16.92 6.33 5.07
CA LEU A 545 16.96 5.65 6.35
C LEU A 545 15.57 5.07 6.64
N VAL A 546 15.46 3.75 6.85
CA VAL A 546 14.22 3.10 7.24
C VAL A 546 14.45 2.28 8.51
N TYR A 547 14.09 2.85 9.65
CA TYR A 547 14.23 2.19 10.94
C TYR A 547 13.13 1.13 11.13
N THR A 548 13.48 -0.03 11.63
CA THR A 548 12.55 -1.14 11.94
C THR A 548 12.10 -1.03 13.39
N GLN A 549 10.83 -0.62 13.74
CA GLN A 549 9.72 -0.37 12.83
C GLN A 549 8.71 0.63 13.44
N VAL A 550 7.57 0.88 12.77
CA VAL A 550 6.52 1.78 13.29
C VAL A 550 5.99 1.30 14.63
N SER A 551 5.42 0.11 14.68
CA SER A 551 4.80 -0.44 15.89
C SER A 551 5.27 -1.85 16.17
N ASP A 552 5.12 -2.28 17.41
CA ASP A 552 5.15 -3.70 17.74
C ASP A 552 4.10 -4.45 16.92
N VAL A 553 4.41 -5.69 16.55
CA VAL A 553 3.49 -6.62 15.88
C VAL A 553 3.72 -8.01 16.45
N GLU A 554 2.75 -8.57 17.17
CA GLU A 554 2.81 -9.90 17.79
C GLU A 554 4.08 -10.10 18.64
N ASP A 555 4.95 -11.05 18.27
CA ASP A 555 6.22 -11.32 18.96
C ASP A 555 7.30 -10.25 18.68
N GLU A 556 7.14 -9.47 17.63
CA GLU A 556 8.10 -8.46 17.18
C GLU A 556 7.91 -7.16 17.94
N VAL A 557 8.64 -7.00 19.07
CA VAL A 557 8.49 -5.87 20.00
C VAL A 557 9.59 -4.82 19.84
N ASN A 558 9.87 -4.47 18.59
CA ASN A 558 10.92 -3.52 18.18
C ASN A 558 10.35 -2.22 17.57
N GLY A 559 9.02 -2.03 17.63
CA GLY A 559 8.35 -0.82 17.18
C GLY A 559 8.69 0.42 18.00
N LEU A 560 8.52 1.60 17.39
CA LEU A 560 8.51 2.88 18.12
C LEU A 560 7.22 3.06 18.91
N PHE A 561 6.10 2.51 18.40
CA PHE A 561 4.83 2.45 19.12
C PHE A 561 4.62 1.07 19.72
N THR A 562 3.85 0.99 20.80
CA THR A 562 3.26 -0.26 21.26
C THR A 562 2.27 -0.80 20.22
N TYR A 563 1.95 -2.10 20.24
CA TYR A 563 1.05 -2.71 19.24
C TYR A 563 -0.34 -2.04 19.21
N ASP A 564 -0.86 -1.66 20.37
CA ASP A 564 -2.13 -0.94 20.53
C ASP A 564 -2.07 0.57 20.19
N ARG A 565 -0.90 1.09 19.79
CA ARG A 565 -0.62 2.53 19.52
C ARG A 565 -0.87 3.44 20.72
N ALA A 566 -1.07 2.90 21.92
CA ALA A 566 -1.36 3.71 23.10
C ALA A 566 -0.13 4.46 23.64
N ALA A 567 1.09 4.02 23.30
CA ALA A 567 2.31 4.67 23.75
C ALA A 567 3.41 4.71 22.67
N ILE A 568 4.19 5.79 22.69
CA ILE A 568 5.47 5.89 21.98
C ILE A 568 6.53 5.35 22.95
N LYS A 569 7.27 4.34 22.55
CA LYS A 569 8.20 3.62 23.42
C LYS A 569 9.46 4.41 23.78
N PRO A 570 10.22 4.99 22.84
CA PRO A 570 11.30 5.92 23.19
C PRO A 570 10.74 7.28 23.64
N ASP A 571 11.62 8.15 24.14
CA ASP A 571 11.26 9.54 24.44
C ASP A 571 10.96 10.32 23.14
N PRO A 572 9.72 10.82 22.93
CA PRO A 572 9.34 11.52 21.70
C PRO A 572 10.14 12.79 21.44
N ALA A 573 10.52 13.52 22.50
CA ALA A 573 11.33 14.74 22.36
C ALA A 573 12.74 14.42 21.88
N ALA A 574 13.33 13.33 22.39
CA ALA A 574 14.62 12.85 21.93
C ALA A 574 14.58 12.37 20.48
N VAL A 575 13.49 11.69 20.07
CA VAL A 575 13.30 11.24 18.67
C VAL A 575 13.27 12.45 17.74
N ARG A 576 12.44 13.46 18.03
CA ARG A 576 12.36 14.69 17.22
C ARG A 576 13.71 15.40 17.11
N ALA A 577 14.37 15.60 18.23
CA ALA A 577 15.67 16.30 18.26
C ALA A 577 16.74 15.59 17.40
N VAL A 578 16.74 14.27 17.41
CA VAL A 578 17.68 13.48 16.60
C VAL A 578 17.33 13.55 15.13
N ASN A 579 16.05 13.44 14.74
CA ASN A 579 15.62 13.54 13.35
C ASN A 579 15.95 14.92 12.76
N GLN A 580 15.70 16.00 13.52
CA GLN A 580 16.11 17.36 13.15
C GLN A 580 17.64 17.49 12.98
N ALA A 581 18.42 16.84 13.86
CA ALA A 581 19.87 16.86 13.74
C ALA A 581 20.38 16.11 12.49
N LEU A 582 19.74 15.00 12.11
CA LEU A 582 20.06 14.27 10.88
C LEU A 582 19.76 15.12 9.64
N GLU A 583 18.60 15.76 9.60
CA GLU A 583 18.17 16.63 8.50
C GLU A 583 19.11 17.84 8.34
N ALA A 584 19.34 18.60 9.42
CA ALA A 584 20.25 19.74 9.42
C ALA A 584 21.71 19.36 9.06
N ALA A 585 22.13 18.15 9.40
CA ALA A 585 23.45 17.64 8.99
C ALA A 585 23.47 17.29 7.50
N PHE A 586 22.39 16.72 6.97
CA PHE A 586 22.27 16.37 5.55
C PHE A 586 22.27 17.63 4.68
N GLU A 587 21.48 18.64 5.02
CA GLU A 587 21.43 19.93 4.31
C GLU A 587 22.85 20.54 4.17
N LYS A 588 23.61 20.60 5.27
CA LYS A 588 25.00 21.11 5.25
C LYS A 588 25.98 20.24 4.45
N ILE A 589 25.63 18.97 4.19
CA ILE A 589 26.48 18.05 3.42
C ILE A 589 26.25 18.22 1.93
N VAL A 590 25.02 18.50 1.51
CA VAL A 590 24.64 18.56 0.09
C VAL A 590 24.83 19.95 -0.52
N GLU A 591 24.92 21.01 0.33
CA GLU A 591 25.37 22.35 -0.05
C GLU A 591 26.86 22.36 -0.46
#